data_6a08287a43051cfb7affc50068ac25a1
#
_entry.id   6a08287a43051cfb7affc50068ac25a1
#
_cell.length_a   1.000
_cell.length_b   1.000
_cell.length_c   1.000
_cell.angle_alpha   90.00
_cell.angle_beta   90.00
_cell.angle_gamma   90.00
#
_symmetry.space_group_name_H-M   'P 1'
#
loop_
_entity.id
_entity.type
_entity.pdbx_description
1 polymer ?
#
loop_
_entity_poly.entity_id
_entity_poly.type
_entity_poly.pdbx_seq_one_letter_code
_entity_poly.pdbx_strand_id
1 'polypeptide(L)'
;KKMKGIQEDILETSVEIWEDYTKVRMSELESAKRKNVQEFLTVLGLLEDSHVKDGDRISDNKLGQKFNTSLKSIMEIAPCWSVTSLSAKSKIPFKKSQFKILVIDEASQNDIASVLPLLYRCEKAVIIGDENQLKHISSITAEEDEKLLDNLDLMDDIMWSYSQNSLFQRADNLCDNNYKTNLLNHFRSHGDIINFANTEFYGGSLRVATDYSNLKRVKGEQTIRWINVQGKAVRPKSNKSLTNIDEVNAIIKELSR
;
A
#
# COMPACT_ATOMS: atom_id res chain seq x y z
N LYS A 1 -16.98 -28.61 2.62
CA LYS A 1 -17.22 -28.49 1.15
C LYS A 1 -18.38 -27.54 0.82
N LYS A 2 -19.57 -27.69 1.44
CA LYS A 2 -20.76 -26.88 1.12
C LYS A 2 -20.55 -25.37 1.44
N MET A 3 -19.89 -25.02 2.54
CA MET A 3 -19.58 -23.62 2.90
C MET A 3 -18.57 -22.97 1.94
N LYS A 4 -17.57 -23.74 1.46
CA LYS A 4 -16.58 -23.23 0.49
C LYS A 4 -17.26 -22.87 -0.84
N GLY A 5 -18.16 -23.73 -1.35
CA GLY A 5 -18.94 -23.42 -2.55
C GLY A 5 -19.79 -22.15 -2.41
N ILE A 6 -20.47 -21.96 -1.28
CA ILE A 6 -21.27 -20.73 -1.03
C ILE A 6 -20.38 -19.48 -0.99
N GLN A 7 -19.18 -19.56 -0.45
CA GLN A 7 -18.25 -18.42 -0.43
C GLN A 7 -17.74 -18.08 -1.84
N GLU A 8 -17.46 -19.09 -2.66
CA GLU A 8 -17.07 -18.93 -4.06
C GLU A 8 -18.22 -18.29 -4.85
N ASP A 9 -19.45 -18.80 -4.70
CA ASP A 9 -20.65 -18.25 -5.35
C ASP A 9 -20.91 -16.79 -4.95
N ILE A 10 -20.74 -16.43 -3.65
CA ILE A 10 -20.87 -15.07 -3.18
C ILE A 10 -19.81 -14.15 -3.81
N LEU A 11 -18.57 -14.62 -3.91
CA LEU A 11 -17.49 -13.84 -4.50
C LEU A 11 -17.75 -13.60 -6.00
N GLU A 12 -18.07 -14.66 -6.76
CA GLU A 12 -18.38 -14.54 -8.18
C GLU A 12 -19.56 -13.60 -8.44
N THR A 13 -20.67 -13.81 -7.72
CA THR A 13 -21.84 -12.93 -7.84
C THR A 13 -21.53 -11.49 -7.46
N SER A 14 -20.69 -11.27 -6.46
CA SER A 14 -20.27 -9.92 -6.05
C SER A 14 -19.43 -9.24 -7.14
N VAL A 15 -18.55 -9.97 -7.81
CA VAL A 15 -17.76 -9.47 -8.93
C VAL A 15 -18.67 -9.12 -10.11
N GLU A 16 -19.59 -10.01 -10.48
CA GLU A 16 -20.56 -9.76 -11.55
C GLU A 16 -21.41 -8.53 -11.28
N ILE A 17 -21.97 -8.40 -10.06
CA ILE A 17 -22.75 -7.22 -9.66
C ILE A 17 -21.91 -5.94 -9.78
N TRP A 18 -20.64 -5.98 -9.38
CA TRP A 18 -19.75 -4.83 -9.47
C TRP A 18 -19.42 -4.45 -10.92
N GLU A 19 -19.15 -5.44 -11.76
CA GLU A 19 -18.92 -5.22 -13.20
C GLU A 19 -20.17 -4.64 -13.89
N ASP A 20 -21.32 -5.19 -13.62
CA ASP A 20 -22.58 -4.71 -14.21
C ASP A 20 -22.95 -3.33 -13.68
N TYR A 21 -22.75 -3.07 -12.39
CA TYR A 21 -22.94 -1.74 -11.81
C TYR A 21 -22.05 -0.69 -12.50
N THR A 22 -20.79 -1.00 -12.75
CA THR A 22 -19.88 -0.08 -13.44
C THR A 22 -20.27 0.13 -14.91
N LYS A 23 -20.67 -0.93 -15.61
CA LYS A 23 -21.14 -0.85 -17.02
C LYS A 23 -22.42 -0.01 -17.13
N VAL A 24 -23.41 -0.27 -16.28
CA VAL A 24 -24.67 0.49 -16.25
C VAL A 24 -24.42 1.95 -15.93
N ARG A 25 -23.61 2.25 -14.91
CA ARG A 25 -23.27 3.64 -14.57
C ARG A 25 -22.59 4.39 -15.71
N MET A 26 -21.70 3.74 -16.46
CA MET A 26 -21.03 4.34 -17.60
C MET A 26 -21.96 4.54 -18.79
N SER A 27 -22.91 3.61 -19.02
CA SER A 27 -23.89 3.71 -20.12
C SER A 27 -24.97 4.77 -19.87
N GLU A 28 -25.36 4.97 -18.63
CA GLU A 28 -26.39 5.94 -18.20
C GLU A 28 -25.85 7.36 -17.97
N LEU A 29 -24.55 7.58 -18.20
CA LEU A 29 -23.98 8.91 -18.06
C LEU A 29 -24.65 9.88 -19.05
N GLU A 30 -25.23 10.94 -18.53
CA GLU A 30 -25.71 12.06 -19.32
C GLU A 30 -24.60 12.62 -20.21
N SER A 31 -24.95 13.15 -21.38
CA SER A 31 -23.99 13.68 -22.36
C SER A 31 -23.02 14.71 -21.77
N ALA A 32 -23.47 15.53 -20.82
CA ALA A 32 -22.63 16.48 -20.10
C ALA A 32 -21.57 15.77 -19.23
N LYS A 33 -21.91 14.69 -18.53
CA LYS A 33 -20.97 13.92 -17.73
C LYS A 33 -19.94 13.17 -18.59
N ARG A 34 -20.36 12.64 -19.74
CA ARG A 34 -19.42 12.04 -20.72
C ARG A 34 -18.40 13.05 -21.22
N LYS A 35 -18.84 14.28 -21.51
CA LYS A 35 -17.95 15.36 -21.89
C LYS A 35 -16.94 15.69 -20.81
N ASN A 36 -17.35 15.72 -19.54
CA ASN A 36 -16.47 15.95 -18.40
C ASN A 36 -15.40 14.83 -18.25
N VAL A 37 -15.80 13.57 -18.50
CA VAL A 37 -14.84 12.45 -18.51
C VAL A 37 -13.80 12.61 -19.61
N GLN A 38 -14.24 12.94 -20.83
CA GLN A 38 -13.32 13.18 -21.94
C GLN A 38 -12.38 14.36 -21.69
N GLU A 39 -12.91 15.44 -21.14
CA GLU A 39 -12.10 16.62 -20.76
C GLU A 39 -11.05 16.23 -19.69
N PHE A 40 -11.45 15.49 -18.68
CA PHE A 40 -10.54 15.00 -17.63
C PHE A 40 -9.42 14.13 -18.21
N LEU A 41 -9.75 13.14 -19.05
CA LEU A 41 -8.78 12.26 -19.68
C LEU A 41 -7.80 13.05 -20.59
N THR A 42 -8.30 14.04 -21.31
CA THR A 42 -7.46 14.92 -22.12
C THR A 42 -6.50 15.74 -21.25
N VAL A 43 -6.99 16.30 -20.16
CA VAL A 43 -6.17 17.06 -19.21
C VAL A 43 -5.12 16.16 -18.55
N LEU A 44 -5.50 14.93 -18.18
CA LEU A 44 -4.58 13.96 -17.60
C LEU A 44 -3.45 13.59 -18.57
N GLY A 45 -3.78 13.30 -19.83
CA GLY A 45 -2.79 13.03 -20.88
C GLY A 45 -1.82 14.21 -21.08
N LEU A 46 -2.34 15.44 -21.13
CA LEU A 46 -1.49 16.64 -21.25
C LEU A 46 -0.56 16.83 -20.04
N LEU A 47 -0.99 16.45 -18.83
CA LEU A 47 -0.16 16.50 -17.63
C LEU A 47 0.93 15.42 -17.65
N GLU A 48 0.62 14.22 -18.13
CA GLU A 48 1.60 13.14 -18.30
C GLU A 48 2.67 13.50 -19.35
N ASP A 49 2.26 14.06 -20.49
CA ASP A 49 3.18 14.48 -21.57
C ASP A 49 4.05 15.68 -21.17
N SER A 50 3.59 16.53 -20.29
CA SER A 50 4.30 17.77 -19.92
C SER A 50 5.50 17.54 -18.98
N HIS A 51 5.82 16.29 -18.59
CA HIS A 51 6.89 15.96 -17.64
C HIS A 51 6.89 16.88 -16.38
N VAL A 52 5.70 17.24 -15.88
CA VAL A 52 5.57 18.02 -14.65
C VAL A 52 6.32 17.25 -13.55
N LYS A 53 7.45 17.79 -13.12
CA LYS A 53 8.28 17.15 -12.09
C LYS A 53 7.42 16.93 -10.85
N ASP A 54 7.55 15.76 -10.25
CA ASP A 54 6.93 15.45 -8.97
C ASP A 54 7.33 16.53 -7.95
N GLY A 55 6.43 17.43 -7.64
CA GLY A 55 6.67 18.56 -6.73
C GLY A 55 6.05 19.88 -7.17
N ASP A 56 5.84 20.11 -8.46
CA ASP A 56 5.14 21.30 -8.93
C ASP A 56 3.64 21.18 -8.62
N ARG A 57 3.10 22.20 -7.97
CA ARG A 57 1.67 22.25 -7.65
C ARG A 57 0.91 22.37 -8.97
N ILE A 58 0.23 21.30 -9.35
CA ILE A 58 -0.69 21.27 -10.50
C ILE A 58 -1.72 22.43 -10.44
N SER A 59 -2.00 22.95 -9.23
CA SER A 59 -2.97 24.00 -9.00
C SER A 59 -2.63 25.38 -9.58
N ASP A 60 -1.39 25.65 -9.88
CA ASP A 60 -0.93 27.04 -10.11
C ASP A 60 -0.99 27.49 -11.57
N ASN A 61 -1.31 26.56 -12.50
CA ASN A 61 -1.50 26.87 -13.91
C ASN A 61 -2.92 26.59 -14.40
N LYS A 62 -3.28 27.09 -15.58
CA LYS A 62 -4.61 26.91 -16.17
C LYS A 62 -4.99 25.45 -16.38
N LEU A 63 -4.02 24.58 -16.64
CA LEU A 63 -4.21 23.15 -16.82
C LEU A 63 -4.56 22.48 -15.48
N GLY A 64 -3.86 22.86 -14.40
CA GLY A 64 -4.16 22.39 -13.06
C GLY A 64 -5.53 22.83 -12.53
N GLN A 65 -5.94 24.07 -12.86
CA GLN A 65 -7.29 24.53 -12.52
C GLN A 65 -8.36 23.72 -13.26
N LYS A 66 -8.13 23.42 -14.55
CA LYS A 66 -9.01 22.53 -15.32
C LYS A 66 -9.04 21.12 -14.75
N PHE A 67 -7.89 20.56 -14.38
CA PHE A 67 -7.81 19.27 -13.70
C PHE A 67 -8.66 19.25 -12.43
N ASN A 68 -8.50 20.21 -11.53
CA ASN A 68 -9.25 20.28 -10.29
C ASN A 68 -10.77 20.44 -10.51
N THR A 69 -11.17 21.18 -11.56
CA THR A 69 -12.58 21.37 -11.88
C THR A 69 -13.22 20.10 -12.42
N SER A 70 -12.57 19.42 -13.36
CA SER A 70 -13.08 18.18 -13.96
C SER A 70 -13.00 17.00 -12.97
N LEU A 71 -11.99 16.97 -12.08
CA LEU A 71 -11.82 15.94 -11.07
C LEU A 71 -13.04 15.79 -10.14
N LYS A 72 -13.69 16.89 -9.78
CA LYS A 72 -14.89 16.84 -8.93
C LYS A 72 -16.01 16.02 -9.58
N SER A 73 -16.24 16.21 -10.88
CA SER A 73 -17.24 15.42 -11.63
C SER A 73 -16.85 13.96 -11.76
N ILE A 74 -15.54 13.69 -11.89
CA ILE A 74 -15.02 12.31 -11.96
C ILE A 74 -15.18 11.59 -10.63
N MET A 75 -14.96 12.25 -9.50
CA MET A 75 -15.13 11.64 -8.19
C MET A 75 -16.58 11.23 -7.88
N GLU A 76 -17.55 11.87 -8.51
CA GLU A 76 -18.96 11.46 -8.42
C GLU A 76 -19.24 10.17 -9.22
N ILE A 77 -18.50 9.94 -10.30
CA ILE A 77 -18.65 8.78 -11.19
C ILE A 77 -17.80 7.62 -10.69
N ALA A 78 -16.54 7.90 -10.31
CA ALA A 78 -15.58 6.95 -9.80
C ALA A 78 -15.24 7.27 -8.33
N PRO A 79 -16.02 6.77 -7.37
CA PRO A 79 -15.86 7.13 -5.95
C PRO A 79 -14.69 6.46 -5.25
N CYS A 80 -14.05 5.47 -5.88
CA CYS A 80 -12.90 4.75 -5.32
C CYS A 80 -11.61 5.14 -6.05
N TRP A 81 -10.62 5.57 -5.27
CA TRP A 81 -9.32 6.04 -5.77
C TRP A 81 -8.19 5.31 -5.07
N SER A 82 -7.27 4.75 -5.87
CA SER A 82 -6.04 4.13 -5.38
C SER A 82 -4.84 4.99 -5.78
N VAL A 83 -4.08 5.42 -4.78
CA VAL A 83 -2.89 6.28 -4.96
C VAL A 83 -1.84 5.91 -3.92
N THR A 84 -0.58 6.19 -4.21
CA THR A 84 0.45 6.15 -3.16
C THR A 84 0.36 7.40 -2.28
N SER A 85 0.79 7.30 -1.01
CA SER A 85 0.78 8.44 -0.07
C SER A 85 1.47 9.67 -0.66
N LEU A 86 2.60 9.48 -1.31
CA LEU A 86 3.38 10.57 -1.92
C LEU A 86 2.69 11.19 -3.14
N SER A 87 2.03 10.40 -3.99
CA SER A 87 1.38 10.92 -5.18
C SER A 87 0.05 11.62 -4.91
N ALA A 88 -0.57 11.34 -3.77
CA ALA A 88 -1.85 11.95 -3.40
C ALA A 88 -1.78 13.47 -3.29
N LYS A 89 -0.63 14.04 -2.88
CA LYS A 89 -0.44 15.49 -2.76
C LYS A 89 -0.60 16.24 -4.08
N SER A 90 -0.21 15.61 -5.19
CA SER A 90 -0.28 16.21 -6.53
C SER A 90 -1.54 15.83 -7.31
N LYS A 91 -2.19 14.70 -6.96
CA LYS A 91 -3.32 14.15 -7.74
C LYS A 91 -4.68 14.38 -7.09
N ILE A 92 -4.72 14.65 -5.79
CA ILE A 92 -5.97 14.83 -5.05
C ILE A 92 -5.99 16.20 -4.40
N PRO A 93 -7.00 17.05 -4.61
CA PRO A 93 -7.11 18.36 -3.98
C PRO A 93 -7.00 18.30 -2.46
N PHE A 94 -6.36 19.29 -1.85
CA PHE A 94 -6.22 19.38 -0.40
C PHE A 94 -7.50 19.98 0.20
N LYS A 95 -8.53 19.14 0.34
CA LYS A 95 -9.84 19.53 0.86
C LYS A 95 -10.25 18.63 2.00
N LYS A 96 -10.68 19.22 3.13
CA LYS A 96 -11.15 18.48 4.31
C LYS A 96 -12.34 17.60 3.97
N SER A 97 -12.33 16.36 4.47
CA SER A 97 -13.45 15.40 4.37
C SER A 97 -13.98 15.21 2.95
N GLN A 98 -13.06 15.14 1.98
CA GLN A 98 -13.40 14.93 0.57
C GLN A 98 -13.86 13.50 0.30
N PHE A 99 -13.30 12.53 1.02
CA PHE A 99 -13.67 11.13 0.99
C PHE A 99 -14.33 10.73 2.31
N LYS A 100 -15.25 9.79 2.26
CA LYS A 100 -15.87 9.24 3.47
C LYS A 100 -14.92 8.29 4.20
N ILE A 101 -14.18 7.49 3.46
CA ILE A 101 -13.32 6.43 4.00
C ILE A 101 -11.96 6.49 3.31
N LEU A 102 -10.90 6.43 4.11
CA LEU A 102 -9.54 6.19 3.71
C LEU A 102 -9.14 4.78 4.16
N VAL A 103 -8.62 3.97 3.26
CA VAL A 103 -8.01 2.68 3.60
C VAL A 103 -6.51 2.81 3.35
N ILE A 104 -5.71 2.56 4.38
CA ILE A 104 -4.24 2.56 4.29
C ILE A 104 -3.77 1.14 4.55
N ASP A 105 -3.16 0.56 3.54
CA ASP A 105 -2.50 -0.74 3.63
C ASP A 105 -1.01 -0.57 3.92
N GLU A 106 -0.38 -1.59 4.51
CA GLU A 106 1.04 -1.57 4.92
C GLU A 106 1.39 -0.37 5.83
N ALA A 107 0.49 -0.01 6.73
CA ALA A 107 0.64 1.18 7.58
C ALA A 107 1.84 1.12 8.54
N SER A 108 2.38 -0.07 8.80
CA SER A 108 3.62 -0.26 9.55
C SER A 108 4.83 0.36 8.84
N GLN A 109 4.81 0.38 7.51
CA GLN A 109 5.87 0.96 6.67
C GLN A 109 5.62 2.43 6.29
N ASN A 110 4.48 2.99 6.69
CA ASN A 110 4.15 4.39 6.43
C ASN A 110 4.59 5.28 7.59
N ASP A 111 5.29 6.35 7.26
CA ASP A 111 5.58 7.43 8.19
C ASP A 111 4.34 8.28 8.46
N ILE A 112 4.29 8.88 9.65
CA ILE A 112 3.14 9.67 10.09
C ILE A 112 2.97 10.93 9.24
N ALA A 113 4.06 11.61 8.90
CA ALA A 113 4.03 12.89 8.22
C ALA A 113 3.42 12.82 6.82
N SER A 114 3.75 11.76 6.04
CA SER A 114 3.21 11.56 4.69
C SER A 114 1.71 11.24 4.69
N VAL A 115 1.18 10.72 5.79
CA VAL A 115 -0.21 10.28 5.90
C VAL A 115 -1.13 11.34 6.49
N LEU A 116 -0.66 12.25 7.34
CA LEU A 116 -1.49 13.32 7.90
C LEU A 116 -2.30 14.09 6.84
N PRO A 117 -1.74 14.48 5.68
CA PRO A 117 -2.51 15.11 4.62
C PRO A 117 -3.61 14.23 4.03
N LEU A 118 -3.46 12.91 4.06
CA LEU A 118 -4.49 11.96 3.60
C LEU A 118 -5.62 11.86 4.61
N LEU A 119 -5.29 11.75 5.90
CA LEU A 119 -6.27 11.75 7.00
C LEU A 119 -7.12 13.01 7.00
N TYR A 120 -6.54 14.18 6.73
CA TYR A 120 -7.29 15.42 6.60
C TYR A 120 -8.36 15.38 5.50
N ARG A 121 -8.10 14.65 4.42
CA ARG A 121 -9.02 14.51 3.27
C ARG A 121 -10.18 13.57 3.52
N CYS A 122 -10.24 12.87 4.65
CA CYS A 122 -11.19 11.81 4.91
C CYS A 122 -11.95 12.02 6.22
N GLU A 123 -13.13 11.41 6.31
CA GLU A 123 -13.94 11.44 7.54
C GLU A 123 -13.56 10.31 8.48
N LYS A 124 -13.22 9.14 7.93
CA LYS A 124 -12.87 7.92 8.66
C LYS A 124 -11.67 7.25 8.01
N ALA A 125 -10.87 6.55 8.80
CA ALA A 125 -9.74 5.78 8.31
C ALA A 125 -9.82 4.33 8.78
N VAL A 126 -9.43 3.41 7.88
CA VAL A 126 -9.13 2.01 8.17
C VAL A 126 -7.63 1.84 7.99
N ILE A 127 -6.94 1.50 9.05
CA ILE A 127 -5.49 1.36 9.09
C ILE A 127 -5.15 -0.12 9.16
N ILE A 128 -4.48 -0.62 8.12
CA ILE A 128 -4.08 -2.03 8.00
C ILE A 128 -2.57 -2.09 8.11
N GLY A 129 -2.07 -2.92 9.01
CA GLY A 129 -0.64 -3.08 9.24
C GLY A 129 -0.33 -4.25 10.15
N ASP A 130 0.93 -4.42 10.46
CA ASP A 130 1.44 -5.52 11.27
C ASP A 130 2.61 -5.02 12.12
N GLU A 131 2.50 -5.12 13.42
CA GLU A 131 3.52 -4.64 14.37
C GLU A 131 4.83 -5.46 14.30
N ASN A 132 4.75 -6.70 13.83
CA ASN A 132 5.91 -7.60 13.70
C ASN A 132 6.65 -7.42 12.36
N GLN A 133 6.13 -6.58 11.44
CA GLN A 133 6.81 -6.26 10.21
C GLN A 133 7.71 -5.03 10.35
N LEU A 134 8.58 -4.84 9.36
CA LEU A 134 9.51 -3.71 9.35
C LEU A 134 8.76 -2.37 9.35
N LYS A 135 9.26 -1.45 10.17
CA LYS A 135 8.79 -0.06 10.17
C LYS A 135 9.34 0.69 8.95
N HIS A 136 8.80 1.89 8.70
CA HIS A 136 9.38 2.81 7.72
C HIS A 136 10.85 3.13 8.08
N ILE A 137 11.64 3.39 7.06
CA ILE A 137 13.03 3.84 7.25
C ILE A 137 13.01 5.36 7.38
N SER A 138 13.36 5.84 8.57
CA SER A 138 13.44 7.28 8.81
C SER A 138 14.55 7.92 7.96
N SER A 139 14.27 9.08 7.37
CA SER A 139 15.25 9.91 6.66
C SER A 139 16.03 10.84 7.55
N ILE A 140 15.62 10.97 8.82
CA ILE A 140 16.29 11.78 9.85
C ILE A 140 16.70 10.91 11.03
N THR A 141 17.69 11.35 11.77
CA THR A 141 18.14 10.70 13.00
C THR A 141 17.18 10.95 14.16
N ALA A 142 17.24 10.15 15.22
CA ALA A 142 16.45 10.36 16.43
C ALA A 142 16.76 11.74 17.08
N GLU A 143 18.04 12.17 17.06
CA GLU A 143 18.46 13.46 17.60
C GLU A 143 17.89 14.64 16.79
N GLU A 144 17.83 14.53 15.47
CA GLU A 144 17.21 15.54 14.61
C GLU A 144 15.70 15.62 14.83
N ASP A 145 15.04 14.49 15.01
CA ASP A 145 13.60 14.40 15.29
C ASP A 145 13.26 15.02 16.65
N GLU A 146 14.04 14.72 17.69
CA GLU A 146 13.91 15.33 19.03
C GLU A 146 14.05 16.86 18.97
N LYS A 147 15.07 17.37 18.27
CA LYS A 147 15.25 18.81 18.07
C LYS A 147 14.08 19.47 17.33
N LEU A 148 13.49 18.76 16.36
CA LEU A 148 12.30 19.27 15.65
C LEU A 148 11.08 19.31 16.57
N LEU A 149 10.86 18.29 17.38
CA LEU A 149 9.77 18.24 18.35
C LEU A 149 9.90 19.37 19.40
N ASP A 150 11.10 19.56 19.92
CA ASP A 150 11.40 20.65 20.89
C ASP A 150 11.17 22.03 20.28
N ASN A 151 11.73 22.28 19.08
CA ASN A 151 11.56 23.56 18.37
C ASN A 151 10.11 23.90 18.02
N LEU A 152 9.25 22.89 17.89
CA LEU A 152 7.83 23.04 17.55
C LEU A 152 6.91 22.98 18.78
N ASP A 153 7.47 22.88 20.00
CA ASP A 153 6.74 22.74 21.26
C ASP A 153 5.82 21.50 21.26
N LEU A 154 6.33 20.38 20.70
CA LEU A 154 5.62 19.11 20.54
C LEU A 154 6.19 17.99 21.42
N MET A 155 7.02 18.30 22.42
CA MET A 155 7.62 17.28 23.29
C MET A 155 6.58 16.52 24.12
N ASP A 156 5.47 17.15 24.47
CA ASP A 156 4.33 16.50 25.17
C ASP A 156 3.63 15.48 24.24
N ASP A 157 3.79 15.61 22.94
CA ASP A 157 3.22 14.74 21.90
C ASP A 157 4.26 13.82 21.26
N ILE A 158 5.25 13.33 22.01
CA ILE A 158 6.38 12.51 21.55
C ILE A 158 5.95 11.26 20.77
N MET A 159 4.72 10.79 20.98
CA MET A 159 4.14 9.70 20.22
C MET A 159 3.95 10.02 18.72
N TRP A 160 4.11 11.27 18.31
CA TRP A 160 4.15 11.71 16.92
C TRP A 160 5.56 11.75 16.34
N SER A 161 6.58 11.29 17.08
CA SER A 161 7.95 11.18 16.57
C SER A 161 7.98 10.45 15.23
N TYR A 162 8.53 11.14 14.23
CA TYR A 162 8.67 10.63 12.88
C TYR A 162 9.65 9.45 12.81
N SER A 163 10.75 9.53 13.56
CA SER A 163 11.80 8.52 13.51
C SER A 163 11.47 7.24 14.28
N GLN A 164 10.63 7.34 15.33
CA GLN A 164 10.39 6.24 16.26
C GLN A 164 9.08 5.50 16.00
N ASN A 165 8.05 6.18 15.50
CA ASN A 165 6.71 5.64 15.39
C ASN A 165 6.24 5.55 13.94
N SER A 166 5.65 4.42 13.56
CA SER A 166 4.90 4.28 12.32
C SER A 166 3.46 4.76 12.50
N LEU A 167 2.79 4.98 11.37
CA LEU A 167 1.36 5.25 11.39
C LEU A 167 0.57 4.15 12.12
N PHE A 168 0.91 2.87 11.88
CA PHE A 168 0.22 1.74 12.49
C PHE A 168 0.32 1.79 14.01
N GLN A 169 1.52 1.97 14.57
CA GLN A 169 1.72 2.06 16.01
C GLN A 169 0.94 3.22 16.62
N ARG A 170 0.92 4.38 15.94
CA ARG A 170 0.13 5.51 16.44
C ARG A 170 -1.37 5.23 16.39
N ALA A 171 -1.86 4.64 15.31
CA ALA A 171 -3.26 4.27 15.15
C ALA A 171 -3.67 3.22 16.19
N ASP A 172 -2.83 2.22 16.41
CA ASP A 172 -3.09 1.18 17.41
C ASP A 172 -3.22 1.75 18.82
N ASN A 173 -2.36 2.68 19.20
CA ASN A 173 -2.43 3.34 20.50
C ASN A 173 -3.67 4.24 20.68
N LEU A 174 -4.19 4.82 19.60
CA LEU A 174 -5.36 5.70 19.64
C LEU A 174 -6.69 4.96 19.50
N CYS A 175 -6.67 3.78 18.89
CA CYS A 175 -7.88 3.04 18.57
C CYS A 175 -8.39 2.25 19.77
N ASP A 176 -9.68 2.34 20.05
CA ASP A 176 -10.32 1.49 21.04
C ASP A 176 -10.30 0.02 20.59
N ASN A 177 -10.12 -0.91 21.53
CA ASN A 177 -10.04 -2.34 21.25
C ASN A 177 -11.26 -2.91 20.53
N ASN A 178 -12.43 -2.29 20.69
CA ASN A 178 -13.66 -2.68 19.97
C ASN A 178 -13.58 -2.46 18.46
N TYR A 179 -12.66 -1.62 18.00
CA TYR A 179 -12.44 -1.31 16.58
C TYR A 179 -11.19 -1.97 16.02
N LYS A 180 -10.52 -2.85 16.80
CA LYS A 180 -9.35 -3.62 16.35
C LYS A 180 -9.77 -5.03 15.96
N THR A 181 -9.22 -5.52 14.84
CA THR A 181 -9.46 -6.88 14.36
C THR A 181 -8.16 -7.48 13.83
N ASN A 182 -7.84 -8.69 14.28
CA ASN A 182 -6.69 -9.44 13.82
C ASN A 182 -7.08 -10.39 12.68
N LEU A 183 -6.35 -10.33 11.57
CA LEU A 183 -6.47 -11.25 10.44
C LEU A 183 -5.45 -12.38 10.64
N LEU A 184 -5.92 -13.54 11.07
CA LEU A 184 -5.06 -14.67 11.46
C LEU A 184 -4.92 -15.75 10.37
N ASN A 185 -5.67 -15.66 9.27
CA ASN A 185 -5.59 -16.66 8.21
C ASN A 185 -4.52 -16.28 7.19
N HIS A 186 -3.55 -17.19 7.00
CA HIS A 186 -2.47 -17.04 6.04
C HIS A 186 -2.76 -17.86 4.78
N PHE A 187 -2.78 -17.20 3.61
CA PHE A 187 -3.09 -17.82 2.31
C PHE A 187 -1.93 -17.77 1.31
N ARG A 188 -0.85 -17.06 1.61
CA ARG A 188 0.18 -16.67 0.63
C ARG A 188 1.21 -17.77 0.36
N SER A 189 1.65 -18.50 1.39
CA SER A 189 2.75 -19.45 1.26
C SER A 189 2.45 -20.80 1.91
N HIS A 190 3.31 -21.78 1.62
CA HIS A 190 3.24 -23.10 2.27
C HIS A 190 3.48 -22.96 3.79
N GLY A 191 2.85 -23.88 4.56
CA GLY A 191 2.96 -23.91 6.01
C GLY A 191 4.41 -23.95 6.51
N ASP A 192 5.27 -24.75 5.90
CA ASP A 192 6.68 -24.85 6.28
C ASP A 192 7.41 -23.50 6.19
N ILE A 193 7.05 -22.66 5.19
CA ILE A 193 7.68 -21.34 5.01
C ILE A 193 7.24 -20.37 6.11
N ILE A 194 5.95 -20.32 6.42
CA ILE A 194 5.42 -19.37 7.40
C ILE A 194 5.63 -19.86 8.85
N ASN A 195 5.86 -21.15 9.07
CA ASN A 195 5.93 -21.74 10.40
C ASN A 195 6.99 -21.09 11.29
N PHE A 196 8.16 -20.78 10.75
CA PHE A 196 9.20 -20.07 11.50
C PHE A 196 8.67 -18.72 11.99
N ALA A 197 8.18 -17.88 11.08
CA ALA A 197 7.65 -16.57 11.43
C ALA A 197 6.45 -16.68 12.39
N ASN A 198 5.57 -17.66 12.18
CA ASN A 198 4.42 -17.88 13.04
C ASN A 198 4.83 -18.18 14.48
N THR A 199 5.84 -19.03 14.65
CA THR A 199 6.34 -19.40 15.99
C THR A 199 7.06 -18.23 16.66
N GLU A 200 7.99 -17.57 15.95
CA GLU A 200 8.87 -16.56 16.52
C GLU A 200 8.21 -15.20 16.73
N PHE A 201 7.28 -14.80 15.86
CA PHE A 201 6.73 -13.45 15.88
C PHE A 201 5.22 -13.39 16.17
N TYR A 202 4.47 -14.46 15.92
CA TYR A 202 3.01 -14.47 16.07
C TYR A 202 2.51 -15.44 17.14
N GLY A 203 3.43 -16.01 17.95
CA GLY A 203 3.07 -16.94 19.04
C GLY A 203 2.25 -18.16 18.59
N GLY A 204 2.40 -18.60 17.34
CA GLY A 204 1.66 -19.72 16.77
C GLY A 204 0.19 -19.40 16.41
N SER A 205 -0.21 -18.13 16.44
CA SER A 205 -1.62 -17.74 16.25
C SER A 205 -2.10 -17.77 14.80
N LEU A 206 -1.17 -17.74 13.83
CA LEU A 206 -1.54 -17.76 12.41
C LEU A 206 -2.05 -19.15 11.99
N ARG A 207 -3.13 -19.14 11.23
CA ARG A 207 -3.75 -20.34 10.66
C ARG A 207 -3.40 -20.47 9.19
N VAL A 208 -2.71 -21.54 8.83
CA VAL A 208 -2.38 -21.80 7.43
C VAL A 208 -3.64 -22.25 6.70
N ALA A 209 -4.18 -21.37 5.87
CA ALA A 209 -5.36 -21.59 5.04
C ALA A 209 -5.01 -21.63 3.53
N THR A 210 -3.74 -21.76 3.19
CA THR A 210 -3.23 -21.82 1.83
C THR A 210 -3.77 -23.08 1.12
N ASP A 211 -4.36 -22.90 -0.05
CA ASP A 211 -4.75 -24.01 -0.90
C ASP A 211 -3.53 -24.54 -1.66
N TYR A 212 -3.00 -25.66 -1.21
CA TYR A 212 -1.81 -26.28 -1.79
C TYR A 212 -2.01 -26.79 -3.22
N SER A 213 -3.26 -26.99 -3.67
CA SER A 213 -3.55 -27.39 -5.05
C SER A 213 -3.15 -26.33 -6.08
N ASN A 214 -3.13 -25.05 -5.64
CA ASN A 214 -2.75 -23.91 -6.46
C ASN A 214 -1.24 -23.61 -6.43
N LEU A 215 -0.48 -24.26 -5.56
CA LEU A 215 0.97 -24.06 -5.49
C LEU A 215 1.67 -24.94 -6.52
N LYS A 216 2.45 -24.33 -7.41
CA LYS A 216 3.35 -25.05 -8.30
C LYS A 216 4.44 -25.71 -7.46
N ARG A 217 4.41 -27.03 -7.34
CA ARG A 217 5.35 -27.79 -6.54
C ARG A 217 6.00 -28.86 -7.40
N VAL A 218 7.32 -28.97 -7.31
CA VAL A 218 8.05 -30.09 -7.89
C VAL A 218 7.87 -31.29 -6.96
N LYS A 219 7.32 -32.37 -7.48
CA LYS A 219 7.00 -33.58 -6.70
C LYS A 219 8.28 -34.17 -6.10
N GLY A 220 8.29 -34.32 -4.77
CA GLY A 220 9.42 -34.92 -4.02
C GLY A 220 10.51 -33.93 -3.56
N GLU A 221 10.37 -32.63 -3.85
CA GLU A 221 11.28 -31.62 -3.32
C GLU A 221 10.83 -31.07 -1.96
N GLN A 222 11.83 -30.68 -1.13
CA GLN A 222 11.58 -29.98 0.12
C GLN A 222 11.08 -28.57 -0.15
N THR A 223 10.17 -28.08 0.66
CA THR A 223 9.61 -26.72 0.55
C THR A 223 10.68 -25.65 0.81
N ILE A 224 11.62 -25.93 1.71
CA ILE A 224 12.73 -25.05 2.05
C ILE A 224 14.01 -25.86 1.86
N ARG A 225 14.96 -25.30 1.09
CA ARG A 225 16.30 -25.86 0.92
C ARG A 225 17.33 -24.81 1.26
N TRP A 226 18.34 -25.23 1.99
CA TRP A 226 19.49 -24.39 2.29
C TRP A 226 20.68 -24.80 1.40
N ILE A 227 21.23 -23.84 0.64
CA ILE A 227 22.36 -24.06 -0.24
C ILE A 227 23.47 -23.13 0.22
N ASN A 228 24.54 -23.72 0.77
CA ASN A 228 25.70 -22.95 1.20
C ASN A 228 26.64 -22.66 0.02
N VAL A 229 26.85 -21.38 -0.26
CA VAL A 229 27.72 -20.93 -1.36
C VAL A 229 28.96 -20.26 -0.80
N GLN A 230 30.13 -20.78 -1.17
CA GLN A 230 31.43 -20.20 -0.82
C GLN A 230 31.73 -19.06 -1.81
N GLY A 231 31.41 -17.84 -1.45
CA GLY A 231 31.58 -16.67 -2.29
C GLY A 231 32.02 -15.44 -1.51
N LYS A 232 32.44 -14.40 -2.22
CA LYS A 232 32.82 -13.10 -1.64
C LYS A 232 31.92 -12.00 -2.20
N ALA A 233 31.34 -11.21 -1.32
CA ALA A 233 30.65 -9.99 -1.71
C ALA A 233 31.68 -8.93 -2.11
N VAL A 234 31.57 -8.42 -3.33
CA VAL A 234 32.41 -7.35 -3.88
C VAL A 234 31.57 -6.14 -4.24
N ARG A 235 32.18 -4.97 -4.16
CA ARG A 235 31.54 -3.72 -4.61
C ARG A 235 32.11 -3.35 -5.97
N PRO A 236 31.34 -3.52 -7.06
CA PRO A 236 31.76 -3.12 -8.40
C PRO A 236 32.03 -1.62 -8.46
N LYS A 237 33.03 -1.18 -9.26
CA LYS A 237 33.35 0.25 -9.45
C LYS A 237 32.20 1.05 -10.05
N SER A 238 31.35 0.39 -10.82
CA SER A 238 30.18 0.98 -11.50
C SER A 238 28.93 1.09 -10.64
N ASN A 239 28.90 0.45 -9.46
CA ASN A 239 27.72 0.39 -8.61
C ASN A 239 28.11 0.53 -7.13
N LYS A 240 27.29 1.20 -6.33
CA LYS A 240 27.50 1.34 -4.88
C LYS A 240 27.04 0.11 -4.10
N SER A 241 26.28 -0.80 -4.70
CA SER A 241 25.74 -2.00 -4.06
C SER A 241 26.75 -3.14 -4.02
N LEU A 242 26.70 -3.95 -2.97
CA LEU A 242 27.46 -5.20 -2.87
C LEU A 242 26.84 -6.26 -3.81
N THR A 243 27.69 -7.04 -4.46
CA THR A 243 27.29 -8.14 -5.35
C THR A 243 28.12 -9.38 -5.02
N ASN A 244 27.46 -10.53 -4.94
CA ASN A 244 28.10 -11.84 -4.82
C ASN A 244 27.77 -12.66 -6.05
N ILE A 245 28.73 -12.78 -6.97
CA ILE A 245 28.55 -13.46 -8.26
C ILE A 245 28.38 -14.98 -8.08
N ASP A 246 29.00 -15.56 -7.07
CA ASP A 246 28.88 -17.00 -6.80
C ASP A 246 27.46 -17.37 -6.35
N GLU A 247 26.83 -16.52 -5.53
CA GLU A 247 25.42 -16.67 -5.15
C GLU A 247 24.49 -16.50 -6.35
N VAL A 248 24.72 -15.49 -7.20
CA VAL A 248 23.96 -15.30 -8.44
C VAL A 248 23.99 -16.54 -9.32
N ASN A 249 25.20 -17.12 -9.53
CA ASN A 249 25.36 -18.33 -10.33
C ASN A 249 24.67 -19.54 -9.70
N ALA A 250 24.71 -19.67 -8.39
CA ALA A 250 23.98 -20.73 -7.67
C ALA A 250 22.46 -20.59 -7.84
N ILE A 251 21.93 -19.39 -7.74
CA ILE A 251 20.50 -19.11 -7.97
C ILE A 251 20.09 -19.47 -9.41
N ILE A 252 20.88 -19.04 -10.41
CA ILE A 252 20.61 -19.36 -11.81
C ILE A 252 20.57 -20.88 -12.04
N LYS A 253 21.53 -21.61 -11.44
CA LYS A 253 21.58 -23.07 -11.54
C LYS A 253 20.34 -23.73 -10.93
N GLU A 254 19.83 -23.22 -9.81
CA GLU A 254 18.62 -23.75 -9.18
C GLU A 254 17.35 -23.42 -9.97
N LEU A 255 17.26 -22.24 -10.58
CA LEU A 255 16.13 -21.87 -11.44
C LEU A 255 16.10 -22.62 -12.77
N SER A 256 17.23 -23.18 -13.19
CA SER A 256 17.35 -23.95 -14.45
C SER A 256 17.08 -25.46 -14.27
N ARG A 257 16.80 -25.92 -13.07
CA ARG A 257 16.41 -27.30 -12.75
C ARG A 257 14.94 -27.55 -13.00
#